data_2cecd890691b7fb42d35b92b7ca20ee7
#
_entry.id   2cecd890691b7fb42d35b92b7ca20ee7
#
_cell.length_a   1.000
_cell.length_b   1.000
_cell.length_c   1.000
_cell.angle_alpha   90.00
_cell.angle_beta   90.00
_cell.angle_gamma   90.00
#
_symmetry.space_group_name_H-M   'P 1'
#
loop_
_entity.id
_entity.type
_entity.pdbx_description
1 polymer ?
#
loop_
_entity_poly.entity_id
_entity_poly.type
_entity_poly.pdbx_seq_one_letter_code
_entity_poly.pdbx_strand_id
1 'polypeptide(L)'
;NMFSNDTFRDRTRRAMFCLDRVNLAEAKDKFPGEISGGMQKRVAIARAIALNPQYLFCDEPNSGLDPKTSLVIDELVHDITHEYNMTTLINTHDMNSVMGIGEKIIYIYDGYKEWEGSKDDIFTSSNKKLNDFIFASDLFRKVKEVEVQNIEG
;
A
#
# COMPACT_ATOMS: atom_id res chain seq x y z
N ASN A 1 -8.81 8.19 25.86
CA ASN A 1 -9.97 7.76 25.08
C ASN A 1 -10.29 8.83 24.03
N MET A 2 -9.81 8.65 22.79
CA MET A 2 -9.83 9.65 21.71
C MET A 2 -11.26 10.03 21.25
N PHE A 3 -12.26 9.21 21.57
CA PHE A 3 -13.68 9.45 21.31
C PHE A 3 -14.53 9.64 22.57
N SER A 4 -13.91 9.96 23.71
CA SER A 4 -14.65 10.06 25.00
C SER A 4 -15.75 11.13 25.00
N ASN A 5 -15.62 12.15 24.13
CA ASN A 5 -16.57 13.27 24.04
C ASN A 5 -17.45 13.22 22.78
N ASP A 6 -17.24 12.29 21.85
CA ASP A 6 -18.02 12.21 20.63
C ASP A 6 -19.40 11.59 20.92
N THR A 7 -20.43 12.22 20.38
CA THR A 7 -21.79 11.65 20.42
C THR A 7 -21.86 10.42 19.51
N PHE A 8 -22.89 9.57 19.72
CA PHE A 8 -23.18 8.45 18.81
C PHE A 8 -23.33 8.93 17.35
N ARG A 9 -23.98 10.08 17.16
CA ARG A 9 -24.16 10.70 15.83
C ARG A 9 -22.83 11.08 15.18
N ASP A 10 -21.88 11.62 15.93
CA ASP A 10 -20.57 12.02 15.40
C ASP A 10 -19.75 10.80 14.99
N ARG A 11 -19.75 9.75 15.80
CA ARG A 11 -19.11 8.48 15.49
C ARG A 11 -19.69 7.82 14.24
N THR A 12 -21.02 7.82 14.11
CA THR A 12 -21.71 7.28 12.92
C THR A 12 -21.33 8.09 11.68
N ARG A 13 -21.34 9.42 11.76
CA ARG A 13 -20.95 10.29 10.65
C ARG A 13 -19.49 10.02 10.22
N ARG A 14 -18.59 9.86 11.18
CA ARG A 14 -17.20 9.53 10.90
C ARG A 14 -17.03 8.16 10.23
N ALA A 15 -17.73 7.15 10.73
CA ALA A 15 -17.71 5.81 10.15
C ALA A 15 -18.22 5.81 8.70
N MET A 16 -19.35 6.49 8.44
CA MET A 16 -19.89 6.62 7.08
C MET A 16 -18.93 7.35 6.15
N PHE A 17 -18.33 8.44 6.61
CA PHE A 17 -17.30 9.15 5.86
C PHE A 17 -16.14 8.24 5.48
N CYS A 18 -15.60 7.46 6.42
CA CYS A 18 -14.49 6.54 6.15
C CYS A 18 -14.88 5.40 5.20
N LEU A 19 -16.11 4.89 5.30
CA LEU A 19 -16.62 3.88 4.36
C LEU A 19 -16.80 4.44 2.95
N ASP A 20 -17.25 5.69 2.83
CA ASP A 20 -17.37 6.37 1.55
C ASP A 20 -16.00 6.54 0.89
N ARG A 21 -14.97 6.94 1.65
CA ARG A 21 -13.60 7.10 1.13
C ARG A 21 -12.98 5.82 0.55
N VAL A 22 -13.44 4.66 0.99
CA VAL A 22 -13.00 3.36 0.47
C VAL A 22 -14.03 2.72 -0.49
N ASN A 23 -15.02 3.49 -0.95
CA ASN A 23 -16.11 3.06 -1.84
C ASN A 23 -16.90 1.86 -1.28
N LEU A 24 -17.26 1.91 0.02
CA LEU A 24 -18.02 0.86 0.71
C LEU A 24 -19.24 1.40 1.51
N ALA A 25 -19.69 2.63 1.24
CA ALA A 25 -20.85 3.19 1.92
C ALA A 25 -22.10 2.30 1.82
N GLU A 26 -22.34 1.68 0.66
CA GLU A 26 -23.46 0.77 0.41
C GLU A 26 -23.35 -0.57 1.15
N ALA A 27 -22.17 -0.91 1.66
CA ALA A 27 -21.92 -2.16 2.38
C ALA A 27 -21.99 -1.99 3.91
N LYS A 28 -22.43 -0.83 4.42
CA LYS A 28 -22.41 -0.49 5.85
C LYS A 28 -23.15 -1.47 6.77
N ASP A 29 -24.18 -2.13 6.24
CA ASP A 29 -25.03 -3.07 7.00
C ASP A 29 -24.63 -4.54 6.79
N LYS A 30 -23.56 -4.81 6.01
CA LYS A 30 -23.06 -6.17 5.76
C LYS A 30 -22.13 -6.65 6.86
N PHE A 31 -22.22 -7.92 7.17
CA PHE A 31 -21.26 -8.58 8.04
C PHE A 31 -19.93 -8.91 7.29
N PRO A 32 -18.80 -9.06 8.00
CA PRO A 32 -17.52 -9.39 7.38
C PRO A 32 -17.55 -10.65 6.48
N GLY A 33 -18.37 -11.65 6.81
CA GLY A 33 -18.53 -12.86 6.00
C GLY A 33 -19.34 -12.67 4.71
N GLU A 34 -19.99 -11.52 4.54
CA GLU A 34 -20.83 -11.20 3.37
C GLU A 34 -20.11 -10.30 2.36
N ILE A 35 -18.86 -9.95 2.63
CA ILE A 35 -18.04 -9.09 1.78
C ILE A 35 -16.80 -9.83 1.29
N SER A 36 -16.32 -9.45 0.10
CA SER A 36 -15.13 -10.07 -0.50
C SER A 36 -13.84 -9.73 0.27
N GLY A 37 -12.76 -10.49 0.03
CA GLY A 37 -11.44 -10.22 0.63
C GLY A 37 -10.94 -8.80 0.35
N GLY A 38 -11.09 -8.31 -0.89
CA GLY A 38 -10.75 -6.94 -1.23
C GLY A 38 -11.61 -5.89 -0.50
N MET A 39 -12.90 -6.16 -0.29
CA MET A 39 -13.76 -5.32 0.54
C MET A 39 -13.31 -5.32 2.01
N GLN A 40 -12.93 -6.48 2.55
CA GLN A 40 -12.40 -6.58 3.92
C GLN A 40 -11.12 -5.75 4.11
N LYS A 41 -10.19 -5.80 3.14
CA LYS A 41 -8.97 -4.97 3.13
C LYS A 41 -9.33 -3.47 3.11
N ARG A 42 -10.29 -3.04 2.28
CA ARG A 42 -10.76 -1.65 2.25
C ARG A 42 -11.43 -1.22 3.56
N VAL A 43 -12.20 -2.09 4.21
CA VAL A 43 -12.74 -1.82 5.55
C VAL A 43 -11.60 -1.65 6.58
N ALA A 44 -10.54 -2.44 6.50
CA ALA A 44 -9.38 -2.29 7.38
C ALA A 44 -8.72 -0.91 7.20
N ILE A 45 -8.57 -0.42 5.96
CA ILE A 45 -8.07 0.93 5.66
C ILE A 45 -9.04 2.00 6.24
N ALA A 46 -10.36 1.86 6.00
CA ALA A 46 -11.36 2.78 6.58
C ALA A 46 -11.26 2.88 8.10
N ARG A 47 -11.04 1.77 8.78
CA ARG A 47 -10.82 1.73 10.23
C ARG A 47 -9.53 2.45 10.64
N ALA A 48 -8.46 2.25 9.89
CA ALA A 48 -7.16 2.87 10.17
C ALA A 48 -7.23 4.40 10.08
N ILE A 49 -7.92 4.94 9.06
CA ILE A 49 -8.04 6.40 8.87
C ILE A 49 -9.11 7.06 9.75
N ALA A 50 -9.92 6.28 10.48
CA ALA A 50 -11.02 6.82 11.29
C ALA A 50 -10.56 7.82 12.37
N LEU A 51 -9.31 7.75 12.80
CA LEU A 51 -8.72 8.61 13.83
C LEU A 51 -7.89 9.78 13.28
N ASN A 52 -7.93 10.04 11.98
CA ASN A 52 -7.06 11.01 11.31
C ASN A 52 -5.57 10.82 11.70
N PRO A 53 -4.97 9.66 11.48
CA PRO A 53 -3.60 9.41 11.88
C PRO A 53 -2.64 10.27 11.05
N GLN A 54 -1.50 10.62 11.62
CA GLN A 54 -0.38 11.21 10.87
C GLN A 54 0.48 10.13 10.20
N TYR A 55 0.43 8.91 10.73
CA TYR A 55 1.20 7.76 10.25
C TYR A 55 0.26 6.58 10.01
N LEU A 56 0.38 5.97 8.84
CA LEU A 56 -0.34 4.74 8.48
C LEU A 56 0.67 3.61 8.27
N PHE A 57 0.45 2.48 8.93
CA PHE A 57 1.27 1.28 8.78
C PHE A 57 0.44 0.18 8.14
N CYS A 58 0.88 -0.30 6.99
CA CYS A 58 0.25 -1.38 6.24
C CYS A 58 1.20 -2.56 6.15
N ASP A 59 0.76 -3.72 6.63
CA ASP A 59 1.49 -4.97 6.52
C ASP A 59 0.77 -5.87 5.50
N GLU A 60 1.41 -6.09 4.35
CA GLU A 60 0.88 -6.87 3.23
C GLU A 60 -0.58 -6.50 2.88
N PRO A 61 -0.87 -5.23 2.54
CA PRO A 61 -2.25 -4.76 2.43
C PRO A 61 -3.04 -5.46 1.32
N ASN A 62 -2.39 -5.92 0.27
CA ASN A 62 -2.98 -6.57 -0.90
C ASN A 62 -2.75 -8.10 -0.93
N SER A 63 -2.16 -8.68 0.11
CA SER A 63 -1.90 -10.12 0.18
C SER A 63 -3.17 -10.96 0.03
N GLY A 64 -3.10 -11.99 -0.81
CA GLY A 64 -4.20 -12.93 -1.05
C GLY A 64 -5.30 -12.42 -1.98
N LEU A 65 -5.05 -11.31 -2.68
CA LEU A 65 -5.95 -10.75 -3.68
C LEU A 65 -5.48 -11.08 -5.10
N ASP A 66 -6.40 -11.04 -6.05
CA ASP A 66 -6.06 -11.08 -7.47
C ASP A 66 -5.35 -9.79 -7.91
N PRO A 67 -4.56 -9.81 -9.01
CA PRO A 67 -3.75 -8.66 -9.42
C PRO A 67 -4.55 -7.37 -9.64
N LYS A 68 -5.77 -7.47 -10.18
CA LYS A 68 -6.63 -6.30 -10.42
C LYS A 68 -7.11 -5.68 -9.12
N THR A 69 -7.52 -6.51 -8.16
CA THR A 69 -7.95 -6.04 -6.83
C THR A 69 -6.77 -5.49 -6.03
N SER A 70 -5.56 -6.07 -6.18
CA SER A 70 -4.33 -5.55 -5.56
C SER A 70 -4.02 -4.12 -6.00
N LEU A 71 -4.08 -3.84 -7.30
CA LEU A 71 -3.90 -2.47 -7.83
C LEU A 71 -4.89 -1.48 -7.24
N VAL A 72 -6.16 -1.86 -7.07
CA VAL A 72 -7.18 -0.99 -6.44
C VAL A 72 -6.83 -0.67 -4.99
N ILE A 73 -6.25 -1.62 -4.24
CA ILE A 73 -5.80 -1.37 -2.87
C ILE A 73 -4.59 -0.44 -2.84
N ASP A 74 -3.63 -0.64 -3.74
CA ASP A 74 -2.43 0.20 -3.84
C ASP A 74 -2.80 1.65 -4.18
N GLU A 75 -3.62 1.86 -5.21
CA GLU A 75 -4.13 3.19 -5.59
C GLU A 75 -4.88 3.85 -4.42
N LEU A 76 -5.74 3.09 -3.73
CA LEU A 76 -6.49 3.60 -2.58
C LEU A 76 -5.57 4.07 -1.44
N VAL A 77 -4.53 3.29 -1.11
CA VAL A 77 -3.56 3.66 -0.07
C VAL A 77 -2.76 4.89 -0.49
N HIS A 78 -2.33 4.95 -1.75
CA HIS A 78 -1.64 6.09 -2.32
C HIS A 78 -2.50 7.37 -2.24
N ASP A 79 -3.72 7.33 -2.74
CA ASP A 79 -4.63 8.49 -2.77
C ASP A 79 -4.94 8.99 -1.37
N ILE A 80 -5.26 8.10 -0.43
CA ILE A 80 -5.52 8.45 0.97
C ILE A 80 -4.28 9.06 1.62
N THR A 81 -3.08 8.53 1.34
CA THR A 81 -1.81 9.06 1.86
C THR A 81 -1.64 10.53 1.48
N HIS A 82 -1.81 10.86 0.21
CA HIS A 82 -1.66 12.22 -0.31
C HIS A 82 -2.80 13.15 0.14
N GLU A 83 -4.05 12.69 0.05
CA GLU A 83 -5.21 13.48 0.45
C GLU A 83 -5.17 13.92 1.91
N TYR A 84 -4.73 13.02 2.80
CA TYR A 84 -4.67 13.30 4.24
C TYR A 84 -3.30 13.81 4.70
N ASN A 85 -2.36 13.98 3.76
CA ASN A 85 -0.97 14.40 4.04
C ASN A 85 -0.34 13.53 5.15
N MET A 86 -0.52 12.21 5.03
CA MET A 86 0.02 11.21 5.98
C MET A 86 1.38 10.72 5.52
N THR A 87 2.16 10.18 6.46
CA THR A 87 3.29 9.32 6.13
C THR A 87 2.83 7.87 6.20
N THR A 88 2.90 7.16 5.06
CA THR A 88 2.50 5.76 5.01
C THR A 88 3.73 4.86 4.87
N LEU A 89 3.82 3.85 5.73
CA LEU A 89 4.81 2.80 5.64
C LEU A 89 4.13 1.50 5.26
N ILE A 90 4.54 0.93 4.12
CA ILE A 90 4.00 -0.32 3.60
C ILE A 90 5.09 -1.38 3.67
N ASN A 91 4.84 -2.46 4.42
CA ASN A 91 5.64 -3.67 4.36
C ASN A 91 5.03 -4.60 3.30
N THR A 92 5.79 -4.95 2.28
CA THR A 92 5.33 -5.84 1.21
C THR A 92 6.50 -6.53 0.51
N HIS A 93 6.22 -7.67 -0.09
CA HIS A 93 7.12 -8.37 -1.01
C HIS A 93 6.62 -8.29 -2.47
N ASP A 94 5.48 -7.62 -2.71
CA ASP A 94 4.94 -7.45 -4.06
C ASP A 94 5.65 -6.31 -4.79
N MET A 95 6.47 -6.67 -5.75
CA MET A 95 7.23 -5.71 -6.55
C MET A 95 6.33 -4.81 -7.43
N ASN A 96 5.11 -5.25 -7.78
CA ASN A 96 4.18 -4.39 -8.51
C ASN A 96 3.74 -3.21 -7.63
N SER A 97 3.44 -3.45 -6.36
CA SER A 97 3.12 -2.39 -5.40
C SER A 97 4.33 -1.46 -5.17
N VAL A 98 5.53 -2.04 -4.98
CA VAL A 98 6.76 -1.25 -4.81
C VAL A 98 6.99 -0.32 -5.99
N MET A 99 6.88 -0.82 -7.22
CA MET A 99 7.10 -0.04 -8.45
C MET A 99 5.94 0.92 -8.75
N GLY A 100 4.71 0.54 -8.39
CA GLY A 100 3.50 1.34 -8.62
C GLY A 100 3.43 2.57 -7.72
N ILE A 101 3.52 2.37 -6.41
CA ILE A 101 3.24 3.41 -5.42
C ILE A 101 4.42 3.75 -4.48
N GLY A 102 5.54 3.02 -4.59
CA GLY A 102 6.71 3.27 -3.76
C GLY A 102 7.42 4.59 -4.13
N GLU A 103 7.60 5.48 -3.16
CA GLU A 103 8.38 6.73 -3.31
C GLU A 103 9.78 6.55 -2.73
N LYS A 104 9.85 6.09 -1.50
CA LYS A 104 11.08 5.75 -0.79
C LYS A 104 11.07 4.28 -0.42
N ILE A 105 12.04 3.54 -0.89
CA ILE A 105 12.11 2.10 -0.74
C ILE A 105 13.27 1.74 0.18
N ILE A 106 13.00 0.88 1.15
CA ILE A 106 13.99 0.32 2.06
C ILE A 106 13.95 -1.19 1.91
N TYR A 107 15.07 -1.78 1.50
CA TYR A 107 15.22 -3.23 1.43
C TYR A 107 15.82 -3.76 2.72
N ILE A 108 15.07 -4.63 3.37
CA ILE A 108 15.48 -5.32 4.61
C ILE A 108 15.93 -6.74 4.24
N TYR A 109 17.13 -7.10 4.65
CA TYR A 109 17.68 -8.43 4.46
C TYR A 109 18.35 -8.91 5.75
N ASP A 110 18.02 -10.11 6.20
CA ASP A 110 18.55 -10.73 7.42
C ASP A 110 18.50 -9.80 8.66
N GLY A 111 17.39 -9.08 8.79
CA GLY A 111 17.13 -8.16 9.92
C GLY A 111 17.84 -6.80 9.82
N TYR A 112 18.57 -6.52 8.75
CA TYR A 112 19.29 -5.26 8.56
C TYR A 112 18.78 -4.48 7.35
N LYS A 113 18.93 -3.15 7.40
CA LYS A 113 18.74 -2.29 6.23
C LYS A 113 19.88 -2.53 5.25
N GLU A 114 19.62 -3.28 4.20
CA GLU A 114 20.61 -3.64 3.19
C GLU A 114 20.73 -2.58 2.09
N TRP A 115 19.61 -1.92 1.74
CA TRP A 115 19.59 -0.89 0.71
C TRP A 115 18.47 0.11 0.95
N GLU A 116 18.62 1.33 0.39
CA GLU A 116 17.62 2.40 0.41
C GLU A 116 17.75 3.24 -0.86
N GLY A 117 16.62 3.62 -1.45
CA GLY A 117 16.57 4.47 -2.65
C GLY A 117 15.12 4.70 -3.13
N SER A 118 15.00 5.30 -4.30
CA SER A 118 13.75 5.43 -5.05
C SER A 118 13.52 4.20 -5.94
N LYS A 119 12.35 4.13 -6.59
CA LYS A 119 12.07 3.08 -7.58
C LYS A 119 13.01 3.14 -8.79
N ASP A 120 13.46 4.33 -9.17
CA ASP A 120 14.39 4.51 -10.30
C ASP A 120 15.81 4.02 -9.94
N ASP A 121 16.22 4.19 -8.68
CA ASP A 121 17.51 3.72 -8.18
C ASP A 121 17.60 2.18 -8.13
N ILE A 122 16.48 1.47 -8.11
CA ILE A 122 16.45 0.00 -8.14
C ILE A 122 17.13 -0.54 -9.39
N PHE A 123 16.81 0.02 -10.57
CA PHE A 123 17.31 -0.48 -11.86
C PHE A 123 18.81 -0.26 -12.04
N THR A 124 19.35 0.80 -11.44
CA THR A 124 20.77 1.18 -11.53
C THR A 124 21.61 0.66 -10.36
N SER A 125 20.96 0.04 -9.36
CA SER A 125 21.65 -0.45 -8.17
C SER A 125 22.64 -1.57 -8.48
N SER A 126 23.86 -1.46 -7.93
CA SER A 126 24.87 -2.52 -7.92
C SER A 126 24.72 -3.50 -6.75
N ASN A 127 23.74 -3.31 -5.85
CA ASN A 127 23.52 -4.20 -4.71
C ASN A 127 23.07 -5.58 -5.17
N LYS A 128 23.92 -6.58 -4.98
CA LYS A 128 23.68 -7.94 -5.46
C LYS A 128 22.45 -8.58 -4.83
N LYS A 129 22.28 -8.44 -3.52
CA LYS A 129 21.14 -9.07 -2.80
C LYS A 129 19.80 -8.47 -3.23
N LEU A 130 19.76 -7.15 -3.43
CA LEU A 130 18.60 -6.47 -3.97
C LEU A 130 18.28 -6.97 -5.39
N ASN A 131 19.30 -7.05 -6.24
CA ASN A 131 19.15 -7.52 -7.61
C ASN A 131 18.68 -8.99 -7.66
N ASP A 132 19.25 -9.86 -6.84
CA ASP A 132 18.87 -11.27 -6.76
C ASP A 132 17.40 -11.43 -6.31
N PHE A 133 16.93 -10.56 -5.43
CA PHE A 133 15.53 -10.55 -4.96
C PHE A 133 14.57 -10.01 -6.03
N ILE A 134 14.81 -8.83 -6.55
CA ILE A 134 13.88 -8.13 -7.46
C ILE A 134 13.82 -8.80 -8.82
N PHE A 135 14.98 -9.13 -9.38
CA PHE A 135 15.09 -9.71 -10.71
C PHE A 135 15.09 -11.25 -10.69
N ALA A 136 14.56 -11.85 -9.64
CA ALA A 136 14.26 -13.29 -9.60
C ALA A 136 13.21 -13.69 -10.65
N SER A 137 12.26 -12.80 -10.98
CA SER A 137 11.28 -13.04 -12.03
C SER A 137 11.76 -12.58 -13.41
N ASP A 138 11.43 -13.35 -14.45
CA ASP A 138 11.82 -13.03 -15.83
C ASP A 138 11.20 -11.72 -16.33
N LEU A 139 10.04 -11.33 -15.81
CA LEU A 139 9.37 -10.08 -16.17
C LEU A 139 10.24 -8.87 -15.76
N PHE A 140 10.66 -8.81 -14.50
CA PHE A 140 11.48 -7.69 -14.01
C PHE A 140 12.89 -7.67 -14.62
N ARG A 141 13.45 -8.83 -15.01
CA ARG A 141 14.70 -8.87 -15.78
C ARG A 141 14.58 -8.14 -17.12
N LYS A 142 13.51 -8.43 -17.88
CA LYS A 142 13.26 -7.78 -19.16
C LYS A 142 13.03 -6.28 -19.02
N VAL A 143 12.31 -5.86 -17.97
CA VAL A 143 12.13 -4.43 -17.68
C VAL A 143 13.47 -3.76 -17.41
N LYS A 144 14.36 -4.38 -16.61
CA LYS A 144 15.72 -3.85 -16.36
C LYS A 144 16.53 -3.66 -17.64
N GLU A 145 16.51 -4.66 -18.53
CA GLU A 145 17.26 -4.59 -19.80
C GLU A 145 16.82 -3.40 -20.66
N VAL A 146 15.50 -3.12 -20.69
CA VAL A 146 14.94 -1.99 -21.46
C VAL A 146 15.28 -0.66 -20.80
N GLU A 147 15.15 -0.55 -19.48
CA GLU A 147 15.46 0.69 -18.75
C GLU A 147 16.95 1.07 -18.82
N VAL A 148 17.85 0.10 -18.68
CA VAL A 148 19.29 0.35 -18.81
C VAL A 148 19.63 0.84 -20.23
N GLN A 149 19.02 0.29 -21.28
CA GLN A 149 19.23 0.74 -22.66
C GLN A 149 18.74 2.18 -22.88
N ASN A 150 17.65 2.58 -22.22
CA ASN A 150 17.12 3.95 -22.32
C ASN A 150 17.98 4.99 -21.58
N ILE A 151 18.77 4.59 -20.59
CA ILE A 151 19.66 5.49 -19.82
C ILE A 151 21.01 5.67 -20.52
N GLU A 152 21.47 4.66 -21.27
CA GLU A 152 22.78 4.68 -21.98
C GLU A 152 22.70 5.29 -23.40
N GLY A 153 21.52 5.56 -23.95
CA GLY A 153 21.29 6.14 -25.29
C GLY A 153 20.89 7.59 -25.23
#